data_cb2cbdc2d12493b2c942fd1fddbb9f63
#
_entry.id   cb2cbdc2d12493b2c942fd1fddbb9f63
#
_cell.length_a   1.000
_cell.length_b   1.000
_cell.length_c   1.000
_cell.angle_alpha   90.00
_cell.angle_beta   90.00
_cell.angle_gamma   90.00
#
_symmetry.space_group_name_H-M   'P 1'
#
loop_
_entity.id
_entity.type
_entity.pdbx_description
1 polymer ?
#
loop_
_entity_poly.entity_id
_entity_poly.type
_entity_poly.pdbx_seq_one_letter_code
_entity_poly.pdbx_strand_id
1 'polypeptide(L)'
;MNSPVIGIVAKHIKAEKIRTDSLIRDEVKQAIFDNGGIAIGILSPNEEILYSSDNWKQFEKKIVKEKIIKQLNICNGVILQGGVTNEPFENWIASYCYENDIPCLGICAGQNSVVRGLGGTTFNISNPEKHDKSFDEYVHNIKIQKDSKFYSIVGKEEIMVNSRHKKSIKNCSNLDKVFSFL
;
A
#
# COMPACT_ATOMS: atom_id res chain seq x y z
N MET A 1 -27.75 -2.67 -2.54
CA MET A 1 -26.44 -3.15 -2.02
C MET A 1 -25.70 -1.92 -1.49
N ASN A 2 -25.15 -2.00 -0.27
CA ASN A 2 -24.36 -0.89 0.25
C ASN A 2 -23.00 -0.84 -0.45
N SER A 3 -22.62 0.31 -1.01
CA SER A 3 -21.30 0.52 -1.61
C SER A 3 -20.21 0.38 -0.55
N PRO A 4 -19.14 -0.41 -0.79
CA PRO A 4 -18.07 -0.57 0.18
C PRO A 4 -17.28 0.74 0.35
N VAL A 5 -16.93 1.06 1.58
CA VAL A 5 -16.07 2.20 1.91
C VAL A 5 -14.62 1.74 1.88
N ILE A 6 -13.81 2.34 1.02
CA ILE A 6 -12.40 2.00 0.85
C ILE A 6 -11.53 3.17 1.30
N GLY A 7 -10.73 2.92 2.33
CA GLY A 7 -9.78 3.89 2.84
C GLY A 7 -8.50 3.93 2.01
N ILE A 8 -8.09 5.10 1.56
CA ILE A 8 -6.80 5.31 0.88
C ILE A 8 -5.87 6.02 1.84
N VAL A 9 -4.76 5.37 2.20
CA VAL A 9 -3.76 6.00 3.07
C VAL A 9 -3.05 7.11 2.30
N ALA A 10 -3.21 8.35 2.77
CA ALA A 10 -2.62 9.51 2.14
C ALA A 10 -1.09 9.49 2.27
N LYS A 11 -0.40 9.91 1.22
CA LYS A 11 1.05 10.16 1.22
C LYS A 11 1.31 11.60 1.61
N HIS A 12 2.39 11.83 2.36
CA HIS A 12 2.86 13.18 2.64
C HIS A 12 3.92 13.57 1.60
N ILE A 13 3.76 14.74 1.02
CA ILE A 13 4.73 15.32 0.09
C ILE A 13 5.12 16.71 0.56
N LYS A 14 6.41 17.02 0.50
CA LYS A 14 6.89 18.38 0.71
C LYS A 14 6.57 19.22 -0.52
N ALA A 15 5.57 20.07 -0.42
CA ALA A 15 5.19 20.99 -1.48
C ALA A 15 6.14 22.20 -1.53
N GLU A 16 6.59 22.69 -0.36
CA GLU A 16 7.50 23.82 -0.19
C GLU A 16 8.40 23.60 1.04
N LYS A 17 9.33 24.52 1.31
CA LYS A 17 10.25 24.40 2.45
C LYS A 17 9.58 24.18 3.81
N ILE A 18 8.36 24.69 3.97
CA ILE A 18 7.61 24.70 5.24
C ILE A 18 6.22 24.07 5.14
N ARG A 19 5.85 23.59 3.94
CA ARG A 19 4.51 23.04 3.71
C ARG A 19 4.58 21.58 3.29
N THR A 20 3.78 20.77 3.95
CA THR A 20 3.56 19.37 3.63
C THR A 20 2.11 19.17 3.22
N ASP A 21 1.89 18.58 2.07
CA ASP A 21 0.56 18.24 1.55
C ASP A 21 0.29 16.75 1.72
N SER A 22 -0.99 16.42 1.93
CA SER A 22 -1.46 15.03 1.88
C SER A 22 -1.94 14.71 0.48
N LEU A 23 -1.34 13.70 -0.15
CA LEU A 23 -1.63 13.30 -1.51
C LEU A 23 -2.45 11.99 -1.53
N ILE A 24 -3.54 12.01 -2.26
CA ILE A 24 -4.25 10.81 -2.72
C ILE A 24 -4.24 10.83 -4.25
N ARG A 25 -3.80 9.73 -4.88
CA ARG A 25 -3.71 9.63 -6.33
C ARG A 25 -5.09 9.48 -6.95
N ASP A 26 -5.36 10.28 -7.97
CA ASP A 26 -6.66 10.27 -8.65
C ASP A 26 -6.98 8.93 -9.29
N GLU A 27 -5.99 8.23 -9.83
CA GLU A 27 -6.17 6.91 -10.45
C GLU A 27 -6.65 5.87 -9.44
N VAL A 28 -6.14 5.91 -8.20
CA VAL A 28 -6.56 5.01 -7.13
C VAL A 28 -7.99 5.32 -6.70
N LYS A 29 -8.29 6.59 -6.51
CA LYS A 29 -9.64 7.07 -6.18
C LYS A 29 -10.64 6.69 -7.29
N GLN A 30 -10.29 6.95 -8.54
CA GLN A 30 -11.16 6.67 -9.69
C GLN A 30 -11.45 5.16 -9.81
N ALA A 31 -10.44 4.30 -9.64
CA ALA A 31 -10.63 2.86 -9.67
C ALA A 31 -11.64 2.37 -8.62
N ILE A 32 -11.71 3.00 -7.45
CA ILE A 32 -12.72 2.68 -6.42
C ILE A 32 -14.11 3.06 -6.90
N PHE A 33 -14.28 4.28 -7.45
CA PHE A 33 -15.58 4.74 -7.97
C PHE A 33 -16.06 3.89 -9.13
N ASP A 34 -15.19 3.56 -10.08
CA ASP A 34 -15.52 2.75 -11.25
C ASP A 34 -15.99 1.34 -10.87
N ASN A 35 -15.59 0.86 -9.69
CA ASN A 35 -16.02 -0.42 -9.13
C ASN A 35 -17.12 -0.29 -8.05
N GLY A 36 -17.83 0.84 -7.99
CA GLY A 36 -18.98 1.04 -7.15
C GLY A 36 -18.67 1.25 -5.66
N GLY A 37 -17.42 1.55 -5.31
CA GLY A 37 -17.00 1.84 -3.95
C GLY A 37 -17.06 3.33 -3.61
N ILE A 38 -16.96 3.62 -2.31
CA ILE A 38 -16.80 4.97 -1.76
C ILE A 38 -15.35 5.15 -1.33
N ALA A 39 -14.64 6.10 -1.93
CA ALA A 39 -13.26 6.41 -1.56
C ALA A 39 -13.21 7.43 -0.42
N ILE A 40 -12.45 7.13 0.65
CA ILE A 40 -12.16 8.08 1.72
C ILE A 40 -10.65 8.14 1.97
N GLY A 41 -10.14 9.31 2.40
CA GLY A 41 -8.75 9.45 2.79
C GLY A 41 -8.52 9.04 4.24
N ILE A 42 -7.51 8.18 4.48
CA ILE A 42 -6.97 7.93 5.81
C ILE A 42 -5.85 8.94 6.05
N LEU A 43 -6.13 9.90 6.92
CA LEU A 43 -5.23 11.01 7.20
C LEU A 43 -4.44 10.72 8.47
N SER A 44 -3.15 10.84 8.37
CA SER A 44 -2.23 10.78 9.50
C SER A 44 -2.04 12.16 10.15
N PRO A 45 -1.55 12.24 11.38
CA PRO A 45 -1.19 13.52 11.99
C PRO A 45 -0.14 14.24 11.15
N ASN A 46 0.91 14.81 11.67
CA ASN A 46 1.91 15.47 10.86
C ASN A 46 3.06 14.52 10.44
N GLU A 47 3.86 14.98 9.48
CA GLU A 47 4.99 14.26 8.89
C GLU A 47 6.04 13.82 9.92
N GLU A 48 6.37 14.69 10.87
CA GLU A 48 7.44 14.44 11.86
C GLU A 48 7.18 13.20 12.72
N ILE A 49 5.89 12.88 12.96
CA ILE A 49 5.49 11.71 13.75
C ILE A 49 5.64 10.41 12.95
N LEU A 50 5.60 10.48 11.62
CA LEU A 50 5.41 9.32 10.76
C LEU A 50 6.68 8.81 10.09
N TYR A 51 7.69 9.66 9.91
CA TYR A 51 8.79 9.38 8.98
C TYR A 51 10.14 9.17 9.63
N SER A 52 10.29 9.45 10.93
CA SER A 52 11.52 9.11 11.62
C SER A 52 11.28 7.99 12.62
N SER A 53 12.22 7.03 12.66
CA SER A 53 12.23 5.96 13.65
C SER A 53 12.23 6.52 15.09
N ASP A 54 12.79 7.70 15.28
CA ASP A 54 12.87 8.35 16.59
C ASP A 54 11.52 8.95 17.03
N ASN A 55 10.74 9.44 16.07
CA ASN A 55 9.42 10.00 16.32
C ASN A 55 8.29 8.97 16.29
N TRP A 56 8.56 7.74 15.81
CA TRP A 56 7.59 6.65 15.85
C TRP A 56 7.07 6.36 17.26
N LYS A 57 7.92 6.51 18.29
CA LYS A 57 7.52 6.41 19.70
C LYS A 57 6.44 7.43 20.11
N GLN A 58 6.36 8.58 19.42
CA GLN A 58 5.29 9.56 19.66
C GLN A 58 3.98 9.12 19.03
N PHE A 59 4.03 8.45 17.88
CA PHE A 59 2.85 7.86 17.25
C PHE A 59 2.26 6.75 18.10
N GLU A 60 3.08 6.01 18.84
CA GLU A 60 2.62 4.98 19.77
C GLU A 60 1.83 5.54 20.97
N LYS A 61 1.78 6.87 21.14
CA LYS A 61 0.84 7.45 22.10
C LYS A 61 -0.58 6.99 21.76
N LYS A 62 -1.19 6.36 22.72
CA LYS A 62 -2.52 5.73 22.63
C LYS A 62 -3.55 6.59 21.89
N ILE A 63 -3.59 7.91 22.17
CA ILE A 63 -4.54 8.85 21.56
C ILE A 63 -4.39 8.97 20.04
N VAL A 64 -3.16 8.93 19.53
CA VAL A 64 -2.91 9.06 18.08
C VAL A 64 -3.33 7.78 17.35
N LYS A 65 -2.91 6.64 17.87
CA LYS A 65 -3.33 5.33 17.34
C LYS A 65 -4.85 5.17 17.33
N GLU A 66 -5.53 5.51 18.40
CA GLU A 66 -6.99 5.41 18.50
C GLU A 66 -7.72 6.24 17.42
N LYS A 67 -7.18 7.42 17.07
CA LYS A 67 -7.78 8.25 16.02
C LYS A 67 -7.64 7.62 14.63
N ILE A 68 -6.50 7.00 14.34
CA ILE A 68 -6.27 6.30 13.08
C ILE A 68 -7.11 5.01 13.03
N ILE A 69 -7.15 4.25 14.11
CA ILE A 69 -7.99 3.05 14.23
C ILE A 69 -9.47 3.38 13.94
N LYS A 70 -9.98 4.51 14.43
CA LYS A 70 -11.35 4.94 14.12
C LYS A 70 -11.56 5.20 12.62
N GLN A 71 -10.55 5.73 11.91
CA GLN A 71 -10.63 5.88 10.46
C GLN A 71 -10.60 4.52 9.75
N LEU A 72 -9.76 3.60 10.20
CA LEU A 72 -9.66 2.25 9.60
C LEU A 72 -10.94 1.45 9.82
N ASN A 73 -11.55 1.53 10.99
CA ASN A 73 -12.72 0.75 11.36
C ASN A 73 -14.03 1.15 10.63
N ILE A 74 -14.07 2.31 9.97
CA ILE A 74 -15.19 2.66 9.10
C ILE A 74 -15.02 2.15 7.67
N CYS A 75 -13.87 1.54 7.35
CA CYS A 75 -13.55 1.03 6.03
C CYS A 75 -13.89 -0.46 5.90
N ASN A 76 -14.39 -0.83 4.74
CA ASN A 76 -14.54 -2.24 4.34
C ASN A 76 -13.24 -2.80 3.72
N GLY A 77 -12.27 -1.94 3.44
CA GLY A 77 -10.94 -2.27 2.95
C GLY A 77 -10.05 -1.05 2.92
N VAL A 78 -8.74 -1.27 2.84
CA VAL A 78 -7.71 -0.22 2.88
C VAL A 78 -6.76 -0.37 1.71
N ILE A 79 -6.36 0.74 1.10
CA ILE A 79 -5.34 0.79 0.05
C ILE A 79 -4.13 1.56 0.56
N LEU A 80 -2.96 0.91 0.53
CA LEU A 80 -1.65 1.53 0.66
C LEU A 80 -1.15 1.84 -0.76
N GLN A 81 -1.25 3.10 -1.15
CA GLN A 81 -0.93 3.53 -2.52
C GLN A 81 0.58 3.57 -2.81
N GLY A 82 0.93 3.58 -4.10
CA GLY A 82 2.29 3.69 -4.58
C GLY A 82 2.95 5.05 -4.32
N GLY A 83 4.23 5.18 -4.61
CA GLY A 83 5.03 6.41 -4.47
C GLY A 83 6.01 6.37 -3.30
N VAL A 84 6.21 7.48 -2.61
CA VAL A 84 7.09 7.54 -1.45
C VAL A 84 6.55 6.65 -0.32
N THR A 85 7.42 5.89 0.31
CA THR A 85 7.05 5.02 1.45
C THR A 85 6.99 5.81 2.73
N ASN A 86 5.93 5.64 3.48
CA ASN A 86 5.70 6.25 4.79
C ASN A 86 5.96 5.22 5.90
N GLU A 87 7.15 4.65 5.92
CA GLU A 87 7.57 3.75 6.98
C GLU A 87 7.91 4.55 8.25
N PRO A 88 7.57 4.06 9.42
CA PRO A 88 6.93 2.77 9.76
C PRO A 88 5.40 2.79 9.79
N PHE A 89 4.77 3.92 9.54
CA PHE A 89 3.31 4.11 9.68
C PHE A 89 2.50 3.16 8.79
N GLU A 90 2.84 3.05 7.50
CA GLU A 90 2.15 2.15 6.58
C GLU A 90 2.36 0.66 6.95
N ASN A 91 3.56 0.32 7.45
CA ASN A 91 3.84 -1.03 7.93
C ASN A 91 2.91 -1.39 9.10
N TRP A 92 2.71 -0.44 10.02
CA TRP A 92 1.78 -0.62 11.14
C TRP A 92 0.32 -0.75 10.67
N ILE A 93 -0.13 0.08 9.70
CA ILE A 93 -1.48 -0.05 9.13
C ILE A 93 -1.67 -1.45 8.53
N ALA A 94 -0.68 -1.94 7.79
CA ALA A 94 -0.74 -3.28 7.21
C ALA A 94 -0.88 -4.38 8.28
N SER A 95 -0.08 -4.30 9.37
CA SER A 95 -0.20 -5.22 10.51
C SER A 95 -1.59 -5.14 11.15
N TYR A 96 -2.07 -3.91 11.40
CA TYR A 96 -3.37 -3.69 12.00
C TYR A 96 -4.50 -4.27 11.15
N CYS A 97 -4.47 -4.03 9.85
CA CYS A 97 -5.47 -4.58 8.92
C CYS A 97 -5.47 -6.11 8.95
N TYR A 98 -4.28 -6.72 8.97
CA TYR A 98 -4.13 -8.17 9.05
C TYR A 98 -4.67 -8.74 10.36
N GLU A 99 -4.33 -8.13 11.50
CA GLU A 99 -4.76 -8.57 12.83
C GLU A 99 -6.27 -8.43 13.06
N ASN A 100 -6.94 -7.56 12.30
CA ASN A 100 -8.37 -7.25 12.43
C ASN A 100 -9.20 -7.69 11.21
N ASP A 101 -8.66 -8.55 10.34
CA ASP A 101 -9.32 -9.07 9.14
C ASP A 101 -9.88 -7.97 8.20
N ILE A 102 -9.23 -6.81 8.16
CA ILE A 102 -9.55 -5.73 7.22
C ILE A 102 -8.79 -5.98 5.90
N PRO A 103 -9.49 -6.17 4.76
CA PRO A 103 -8.83 -6.31 3.46
C PRO A 103 -7.87 -5.15 3.19
N CYS A 104 -6.62 -5.47 2.86
CA CYS A 104 -5.59 -4.46 2.61
C CYS A 104 -4.88 -4.73 1.29
N LEU A 105 -4.90 -3.75 0.38
CA LEU A 105 -4.21 -3.80 -0.90
C LEU A 105 -3.01 -2.86 -0.91
N GLY A 106 -1.81 -3.40 -1.13
CA GLY A 106 -0.61 -2.59 -1.36
C GLY A 106 -0.29 -2.46 -2.84
N ILE A 107 -0.13 -1.23 -3.33
CA ILE A 107 0.25 -0.94 -4.72
C ILE A 107 1.68 -0.42 -4.75
N CYS A 108 2.59 -1.05 -5.50
CA CYS A 108 3.99 -0.64 -5.65
C CYS A 108 4.69 -0.47 -4.28
N ALA A 109 5.01 0.76 -3.86
CA ALA A 109 5.59 1.03 -2.54
C ALA A 109 4.69 0.55 -1.38
N GLY A 110 3.37 0.62 -1.52
CA GLY A 110 2.42 0.11 -0.54
C GLY A 110 2.52 -1.41 -0.35
N GLN A 111 2.83 -2.16 -1.40
CA GLN A 111 3.10 -3.59 -1.29
C GLN A 111 4.33 -3.86 -0.39
N ASN A 112 5.40 -3.06 -0.53
CA ASN A 112 6.55 -3.19 0.35
C ASN A 112 6.18 -2.94 1.82
N SER A 113 5.25 -2.02 2.06
CA SER A 113 4.74 -1.74 3.41
C SER A 113 3.91 -2.90 3.95
N VAL A 114 3.09 -3.55 3.12
CA VAL A 114 2.37 -4.78 3.52
C VAL A 114 3.36 -5.88 3.90
N VAL A 115 4.34 -6.16 3.03
CA VAL A 115 5.34 -7.20 3.30
C VAL A 115 6.08 -6.96 4.60
N ARG A 116 6.53 -5.74 4.86
CA ARG A 116 7.26 -5.40 6.08
C ARG A 116 6.37 -5.41 7.33
N GLY A 117 5.15 -4.91 7.22
CA GLY A 117 4.17 -4.96 8.30
C GLY A 117 3.89 -6.38 8.76
N LEU A 118 4.02 -7.36 7.87
CA LEU A 118 3.83 -8.78 8.17
C LEU A 118 5.15 -9.52 8.48
N GLY A 119 6.21 -8.77 8.80
CA GLY A 119 7.51 -9.33 9.19
C GLY A 119 8.40 -9.78 8.04
N GLY A 120 8.01 -9.50 6.80
CA GLY A 120 8.83 -9.77 5.63
C GLY A 120 9.92 -8.73 5.40
N THR A 121 10.74 -8.97 4.39
CA THR A 121 11.86 -8.10 4.03
C THR A 121 11.87 -7.77 2.54
N THR A 122 12.40 -6.60 2.21
CA THR A 122 12.59 -6.14 0.84
C THR A 122 14.06 -5.84 0.57
N PHE A 123 14.46 -5.82 -0.70
CA PHE A 123 15.81 -5.45 -1.11
C PHE A 123 15.78 -4.52 -2.33
N ASN A 124 16.88 -3.81 -2.57
CA ASN A 124 17.05 -3.02 -3.77
C ASN A 124 17.45 -3.92 -4.93
N ILE A 125 16.81 -3.76 -6.09
CA ILE A 125 17.11 -4.52 -7.30
C ILE A 125 18.48 -4.08 -7.84
N SER A 126 19.30 -5.03 -8.28
CA SER A 126 20.67 -4.77 -8.78
C SER A 126 20.70 -3.95 -10.08
N ASN A 127 19.69 -4.14 -10.94
CA ASN A 127 19.57 -3.46 -12.23
C ASN A 127 18.23 -2.71 -12.31
N PRO A 128 18.05 -1.64 -11.54
CA PRO A 128 16.76 -0.94 -11.45
C PRO A 128 16.32 -0.33 -12.78
N GLU A 129 17.24 -0.01 -13.68
CA GLU A 129 16.96 0.53 -15.01
C GLU A 129 16.15 -0.42 -15.90
N LYS A 130 16.18 -1.72 -15.63
CA LYS A 130 15.35 -2.72 -16.31
C LYS A 130 13.92 -2.76 -15.82
N HIS A 131 13.67 -2.24 -14.63
CA HIS A 131 12.38 -2.26 -13.93
C HIS A 131 11.77 -0.87 -13.70
N ASP A 132 12.52 0.20 -13.96
CA ASP A 132 12.07 1.59 -13.79
C ASP A 132 11.84 2.22 -15.18
N LYS A 133 10.74 1.83 -15.82
CA LYS A 133 10.37 2.24 -17.18
C LYS A 133 9.19 3.23 -17.17
N SER A 134 8.84 3.75 -18.33
CA SER A 134 7.65 4.60 -18.48
C SER A 134 6.37 3.82 -18.20
N PHE A 135 5.27 4.53 -17.89
CA PHE A 135 3.99 3.88 -17.57
C PHE A 135 3.40 3.09 -18.75
N ASP A 136 3.74 3.48 -19.97
CA ASP A 136 3.18 2.91 -21.20
C ASP A 136 3.95 1.69 -21.72
N GLU A 137 5.08 1.33 -21.05
CA GLU A 137 5.89 0.19 -21.46
C GLU A 137 5.53 -1.06 -20.67
N TYR A 138 5.13 -2.11 -21.38
CA TYR A 138 5.09 -3.46 -20.85
C TYR A 138 6.51 -4.02 -20.81
N VAL A 139 6.96 -4.47 -19.64
CA VAL A 139 8.38 -4.75 -19.39
C VAL A 139 8.67 -6.24 -19.30
N HIS A 140 7.83 -6.98 -18.57
CA HIS A 140 8.03 -8.41 -18.36
C HIS A 140 6.72 -9.11 -18.04
N ASN A 141 6.74 -10.42 -18.21
CA ASN A 141 5.62 -11.27 -17.80
C ASN A 141 5.70 -11.59 -16.32
N ILE A 142 4.53 -11.68 -15.67
CA ILE A 142 4.38 -12.28 -14.36
C ILE A 142 3.58 -13.56 -14.46
N LYS A 143 3.97 -14.57 -13.67
CA LYS A 143 3.23 -15.83 -13.54
C LYS A 143 2.25 -15.74 -12.40
N ILE A 144 1.01 -16.17 -12.65
CA ILE A 144 -0.09 -16.15 -11.69
C ILE A 144 -0.38 -17.57 -11.26
N GLN A 145 -0.38 -17.82 -9.95
CA GLN A 145 -0.71 -19.14 -9.41
C GLN A 145 -2.19 -19.45 -9.59
N LYS A 146 -2.51 -20.65 -10.11
CA LYS A 146 -3.88 -21.06 -10.47
C LYS A 146 -4.86 -21.11 -9.30
N ASP A 147 -4.38 -21.35 -8.11
CA ASP A 147 -5.14 -21.41 -6.86
C ASP A 147 -5.28 -20.05 -6.16
N SER A 148 -4.69 -19.00 -6.76
CA SER A 148 -4.74 -17.66 -6.18
C SER A 148 -6.06 -16.94 -6.48
N LYS A 149 -6.48 -16.07 -5.56
CA LYS A 149 -7.60 -15.14 -5.80
C LYS A 149 -7.34 -14.25 -7.02
N PHE A 150 -6.08 -13.90 -7.29
CA PHE A 150 -5.72 -13.09 -8.45
C PHE A 150 -6.00 -13.83 -9.75
N TYR A 151 -5.71 -15.13 -9.80
CA TYR A 151 -6.05 -15.96 -10.95
C TYR A 151 -7.57 -15.99 -11.20
N SER A 152 -8.37 -16.10 -10.15
CA SER A 152 -9.84 -16.09 -10.27
C SER A 152 -10.39 -14.76 -10.83
N ILE A 153 -9.65 -13.67 -10.69
CA ILE A 153 -10.01 -12.35 -11.23
C ILE A 153 -9.53 -12.19 -12.67
N VAL A 154 -8.27 -12.56 -12.95
CA VAL A 154 -7.61 -12.30 -14.24
C VAL A 154 -7.89 -13.41 -15.27
N GLY A 155 -8.07 -14.67 -14.83
CA GLY A 155 -8.33 -15.81 -15.68
C GLY A 155 -7.16 -16.24 -16.58
N LYS A 156 -5.93 -15.79 -16.28
CA LYS A 156 -4.73 -16.08 -17.08
C LYS A 156 -3.58 -16.50 -16.16
N GLU A 157 -2.76 -17.45 -16.63
CA GLU A 157 -1.57 -17.93 -15.91
C GLU A 157 -0.36 -17.00 -16.06
N GLU A 158 -0.37 -16.18 -17.10
CA GLU A 158 0.72 -15.24 -17.40
C GLU A 158 0.14 -13.97 -18.00
N ILE A 159 0.61 -12.83 -17.55
CA ILE A 159 0.29 -11.52 -18.10
C ILE A 159 1.54 -10.66 -18.19
N MET A 160 1.59 -9.84 -19.22
CA MET A 160 2.63 -8.83 -19.36
C MET A 160 2.25 -7.58 -18.56
N VAL A 161 3.18 -7.03 -17.80
CA VAL A 161 2.96 -5.89 -16.91
C VAL A 161 3.98 -4.78 -17.17
N ASN A 162 3.59 -3.56 -16.84
CA ASN A 162 4.52 -2.44 -16.72
C ASN A 162 5.36 -2.59 -15.44
N SER A 163 6.47 -1.87 -15.36
CA SER A 163 7.35 -1.93 -14.18
C SER A 163 7.96 -0.56 -13.91
N ARG A 164 7.74 -0.07 -12.67
CA ARG A 164 8.33 1.19 -12.17
C ARG A 164 8.77 1.03 -10.73
N HIS A 165 9.60 0.05 -10.45
CA HIS A 165 10.06 -0.20 -9.09
C HIS A 165 11.57 -0.43 -9.02
N LYS A 166 12.16 -0.05 -7.89
CA LYS A 166 13.59 -0.24 -7.56
C LYS A 166 13.79 -1.21 -6.42
N LYS A 167 12.70 -1.70 -5.84
CA LYS A 167 12.70 -2.66 -4.73
C LYS A 167 11.90 -3.89 -5.06
N SER A 168 12.32 -5.03 -4.52
CA SER A 168 11.61 -6.29 -4.62
C SER A 168 11.51 -6.97 -3.25
N ILE A 169 10.65 -7.98 -3.15
CA ILE A 169 10.45 -8.78 -1.94
C ILE A 169 11.56 -9.81 -1.84
N LYS A 170 12.21 -9.92 -0.68
CA LYS A 170 13.25 -10.92 -0.40
C LYS A 170 12.69 -12.12 0.34
N ASN A 171 11.87 -11.85 1.36
CA ASN A 171 11.26 -12.89 2.19
C ASN A 171 9.94 -12.39 2.73
N CYS A 172 8.96 -13.29 2.78
CA CYS A 172 7.66 -13.04 3.36
C CYS A 172 7.21 -14.29 4.10
N SER A 173 7.42 -14.33 5.40
CA SER A 173 7.19 -15.51 6.25
C SER A 173 5.71 -15.86 6.47
N ASN A 174 4.78 -14.96 6.14
CA ASN A 174 3.34 -15.13 6.32
C ASN A 174 2.58 -14.97 4.99
N LEU A 175 3.19 -15.45 3.87
CA LEU A 175 2.62 -15.30 2.52
C LEU A 175 1.28 -16.00 2.30
N ASP A 176 0.95 -17.01 3.10
CA ASP A 176 -0.29 -17.78 2.95
C ASP A 176 -1.56 -16.90 3.04
N LYS A 177 -1.41 -15.67 3.53
CA LYS A 177 -2.49 -14.70 3.69
C LYS A 177 -2.26 -13.37 2.96
N VAL A 178 -1.16 -13.22 2.23
CA VAL A 178 -0.82 -12.00 1.48
C VAL A 178 -0.88 -12.26 0.00
N PHE A 179 -1.87 -11.69 -0.66
CA PHE A 179 -1.91 -11.63 -2.10
C PHE A 179 -1.09 -10.40 -2.52
N SER A 180 0.12 -10.61 -3.01
CA SER A 180 0.93 -9.54 -3.55
C SER A 180 0.86 -9.55 -5.08
N PHE A 181 0.59 -8.38 -5.64
CA PHE A 181 0.72 -8.13 -7.07
C PHE A 181 2.03 -7.36 -7.28
N LEU A 182 2.99 -8.00 -7.93
CA LEU A 182 4.22 -7.35 -8.40
C LEU A 182 3.99 -6.68 -9.71
#